data_5aadc231881fb18f6676fb03e0d6fd80
#
_entry.id   5aadc231881fb18f6676fb03e0d6fd80
#
_cell.length_a   1.000
_cell.length_b   1.000
_cell.length_c   1.000
_cell.angle_alpha   90.00
_cell.angle_beta   90.00
_cell.angle_gamma   90.00
#
_symmetry.space_group_name_H-M   'P 1'
#
loop_
_entity.id
_entity.type
_entity.pdbx_description
1 polymer ?
#
loop_
_entity_poly.entity_id
_entity_poly.type
_entity_poly.pdbx_seq_one_letter_code
_entity_poly.pdbx_strand_id
1 'polypeptide(L)'
;MKGMQRIKRHKNFINVVKYVLKSASHHREAPSIIGGNMTGDCANELIAEFDTASRLRTDIAKPAWHNSLRLPKGEELTNEQWKLIADDYMDQMGFSDTHLRCYVLHDDSMGQHIHIIANRVDAVSGKVHLGRHESLVSGRIIQELEIAHGLTQTPAVRVQPKQTKRKLSRNEEMLSQRTGLPRPQEIPATDH
;
A
#
# COMPACT_ATOMS: atom_id res chain seq x y z
N MET A 1 -8.25 -11.97 1.22
CA MET A 1 -8.19 -10.50 0.95
C MET A 1 -6.95 -10.18 0.15
N LYS A 2 -7.04 -9.35 -0.85
CA LYS A 2 -5.90 -8.98 -1.69
C LYS A 2 -5.67 -7.46 -1.67
N GLY A 3 -4.41 -7.05 -1.52
CA GLY A 3 -3.99 -5.68 -1.80
C GLY A 3 -3.77 -5.44 -3.29
N MET A 4 -3.49 -4.21 -3.68
CA MET A 4 -3.02 -3.89 -5.03
C MET A 4 -1.67 -4.57 -5.28
N GLN A 5 -1.40 -4.98 -6.51
CA GLN A 5 -0.08 -5.52 -6.89
C GLN A 5 1.06 -4.55 -6.58
N ARG A 6 0.79 -3.25 -6.70
CA ARG A 6 1.72 -2.18 -6.38
C ARG A 6 0.98 -1.07 -5.66
N ILE A 7 1.43 -0.74 -4.46
CA ILE A 7 0.99 0.45 -3.75
C ILE A 7 1.41 1.67 -4.55
N LYS A 8 0.47 2.58 -4.80
CA LYS A 8 0.69 3.75 -5.65
C LYS A 8 0.96 4.99 -4.82
N ARG A 9 1.79 5.88 -5.37
CA ARG A 9 2.05 7.21 -4.82
C ARG A 9 1.80 8.25 -5.89
N HIS A 10 1.21 9.38 -5.51
CA HIS A 10 0.84 10.46 -6.41
C HIS A 10 1.38 11.80 -5.92
N LYS A 11 1.62 12.71 -6.87
CA LYS A 11 2.10 14.08 -6.58
C LYS A 11 1.05 14.91 -5.84
N ASN A 12 -0.23 14.68 -6.14
CA ASN A 12 -1.34 15.40 -5.53
C ASN A 12 -2.50 14.45 -5.23
N PHE A 13 -3.45 14.94 -4.43
CA PHE A 13 -4.62 14.18 -4.02
C PHE A 13 -5.82 14.33 -4.95
N ILE A 14 -5.81 15.31 -5.84
CA ILE A 14 -6.99 15.66 -6.66
C ILE A 14 -7.47 14.47 -7.47
N ASN A 15 -6.60 13.91 -8.28
CA ASN A 15 -6.99 12.85 -9.22
C ASN A 15 -7.35 11.55 -8.50
N VAL A 16 -6.59 11.15 -7.49
CA VAL A 16 -6.86 9.90 -6.78
C VAL A 16 -8.14 9.97 -5.95
N VAL A 17 -8.40 11.08 -5.27
CA VAL A 17 -9.64 11.27 -4.49
C VAL A 17 -10.85 11.30 -5.42
N LYS A 18 -10.80 12.07 -6.50
CA LYS A 18 -11.89 12.14 -7.48
C LYS A 18 -12.14 10.80 -8.16
N TYR A 19 -11.09 10.08 -8.51
CA TYR A 19 -11.20 8.75 -9.12
C TYR A 19 -11.89 7.75 -8.18
N VAL A 20 -11.49 7.70 -6.93
CA VAL A 20 -12.00 6.75 -5.94
C VAL A 20 -13.46 7.05 -5.57
N LEU A 21 -13.86 8.32 -5.53
CA LEU A 21 -15.22 8.73 -5.19
C LEU A 21 -16.18 8.79 -6.40
N LYS A 22 -15.67 8.58 -7.60
CA LYS A 22 -16.49 8.61 -8.81
C LYS A 22 -17.39 7.37 -8.88
N SER A 23 -18.70 7.59 -9.05
CA SER A 23 -19.64 6.52 -9.37
C SER A 23 -19.37 5.97 -10.77
N ALA A 24 -19.44 4.65 -10.90
CA ALA A 24 -19.29 3.97 -12.16
C ALA A 24 -20.39 2.91 -12.33
N SER A 25 -20.72 2.56 -13.58
CA SER A 25 -21.81 1.63 -13.92
C SER A 25 -21.62 0.20 -13.37
N HIS A 26 -20.37 -0.19 -13.10
CA HIS A 26 -20.04 -1.49 -12.53
C HIS A 26 -20.20 -1.57 -11.01
N HIS A 27 -20.41 -0.44 -10.33
CA HIS A 27 -20.70 -0.41 -8.91
C HIS A 27 -22.18 -0.75 -8.67
N ARG A 28 -22.46 -1.62 -7.68
CA ARG A 28 -23.82 -1.90 -7.22
C ARG A 28 -24.42 -0.72 -6.49
N GLU A 29 -23.57 -0.02 -5.73
CA GLU A 29 -23.88 1.20 -4.99
C GLU A 29 -22.82 2.25 -5.26
N ALA A 30 -23.17 3.53 -5.06
CA ALA A 30 -22.20 4.61 -5.14
C ALA A 30 -21.08 4.42 -4.10
N PRO A 31 -19.82 4.78 -4.43
CA PRO A 31 -18.74 4.76 -3.46
C PRO A 31 -19.07 5.55 -2.21
N SER A 32 -18.74 5.03 -1.04
CA SER A 32 -19.03 5.67 0.24
C SER A 32 -17.79 5.72 1.14
N ILE A 33 -17.61 6.85 1.82
CA ILE A 33 -16.58 7.02 2.83
C ILE A 33 -17.04 6.31 4.10
N ILE A 34 -16.31 5.29 4.53
CA ILE A 34 -16.71 4.46 5.66
C ILE A 34 -15.83 4.61 6.89
N GLY A 35 -14.71 5.28 6.78
CA GLY A 35 -13.77 5.42 7.89
C GLY A 35 -12.57 6.29 7.57
N GLY A 36 -11.63 6.27 8.49
CA GLY A 36 -10.44 7.11 8.49
C GLY A 36 -10.46 8.11 9.64
N ASN A 37 -9.64 9.12 9.55
CA ASN A 37 -9.47 10.14 10.59
C ASN A 37 -9.73 11.57 10.08
N MET A 38 -10.42 11.69 8.95
CA MET A 38 -10.72 12.98 8.32
C MET A 38 -12.15 13.41 8.59
N THR A 39 -12.40 14.69 8.49
CA THR A 39 -13.73 15.28 8.76
C THR A 39 -14.54 15.53 7.49
N GLY A 40 -13.89 15.66 6.34
CA GLY A 40 -14.55 15.87 5.06
C GLY A 40 -15.40 14.67 4.62
N ASP A 41 -16.52 14.94 3.97
CA ASP A 41 -17.47 13.94 3.47
C ASP A 41 -17.63 13.97 1.94
N CYS A 42 -16.91 14.84 1.26
CA CYS A 42 -16.88 14.94 -0.20
C CYS A 42 -15.46 15.13 -0.72
N ALA A 43 -15.29 14.96 -2.03
CA ALA A 43 -13.98 15.03 -2.67
C ALA A 43 -13.25 16.35 -2.39
N ASN A 44 -13.91 17.47 -2.55
CA ASN A 44 -13.28 18.78 -2.36
C ASN A 44 -12.82 19.02 -0.93
N GLU A 45 -13.60 18.60 0.05
CA GLU A 45 -13.24 18.72 1.47
C GLU A 45 -12.06 17.82 1.82
N LEU A 46 -12.04 16.58 1.37
CA LEU A 46 -10.93 15.65 1.59
C LEU A 46 -9.63 16.15 0.94
N ILE A 47 -9.70 16.65 -0.27
CA ILE A 47 -8.54 17.22 -0.98
C ILE A 47 -7.98 18.41 -0.18
N ALA A 48 -8.83 19.30 0.31
CA ALA A 48 -8.40 20.45 1.10
C ALA A 48 -7.72 20.04 2.41
N GLU A 49 -8.26 19.05 3.12
CA GLU A 49 -7.65 18.52 4.34
C GLU A 49 -6.27 17.89 4.05
N PHE A 50 -6.15 17.06 3.03
CA PHE A 50 -4.88 16.47 2.63
C PHE A 50 -3.84 17.53 2.26
N ASP A 51 -4.24 18.52 1.48
CA ASP A 51 -3.33 19.59 1.03
C ASP A 51 -2.81 20.44 2.19
N THR A 52 -3.64 20.67 3.21
CA THR A 52 -3.23 21.39 4.41
C THR A 52 -2.08 20.66 5.12
N ALA A 53 -2.17 19.36 5.29
CA ALA A 53 -1.09 18.56 5.88
C ALA A 53 0.17 18.52 5.00
N SER A 54 0.01 18.45 3.69
CA SER A 54 1.13 18.42 2.74
C SER A 54 1.97 19.70 2.77
N ARG A 55 1.39 20.82 3.15
CA ARG A 55 2.11 22.11 3.29
C ARG A 55 3.19 22.10 4.37
N LEU A 56 3.15 21.16 5.31
CA LEU A 56 4.20 21.00 6.32
C LEU A 56 5.51 20.49 5.72
N ARG A 57 5.45 19.84 4.56
CA ARG A 57 6.60 19.23 3.89
C ARG A 57 6.48 19.37 2.38
N THR A 58 6.74 20.57 1.86
CA THR A 58 6.70 20.87 0.42
C THR A 58 7.80 20.20 -0.38
N ASP A 59 8.82 19.67 0.29
CA ASP A 59 9.92 18.91 -0.28
C ASP A 59 9.53 17.47 -0.67
N ILE A 60 8.38 16.99 -0.24
CA ILE A 60 7.90 15.63 -0.55
C ILE A 60 7.16 15.64 -1.89
N ALA A 61 7.77 15.02 -2.90
CA ALA A 61 7.26 15.04 -4.27
C ALA A 61 5.95 14.25 -4.47
N LYS A 62 5.77 13.16 -3.73
CA LYS A 62 4.61 12.27 -3.85
C LYS A 62 4.00 11.97 -2.48
N PRO A 63 3.25 12.91 -1.90
CA PRO A 63 2.66 12.73 -0.57
C PRO A 63 1.45 11.81 -0.55
N ALA A 64 0.73 11.66 -1.67
CA ALA A 64 -0.47 10.85 -1.74
C ALA A 64 -0.13 9.36 -1.85
N TRP A 65 -0.65 8.57 -0.92
CA TRP A 65 -0.49 7.13 -0.85
C TRP A 65 -1.84 6.44 -1.10
N HIS A 66 -1.85 5.43 -1.95
CA HIS A 66 -3.07 4.74 -2.33
C HIS A 66 -2.85 3.24 -2.38
N ASN A 67 -3.70 2.50 -1.68
CA ASN A 67 -3.82 1.05 -1.77
C ASN A 67 -5.29 0.65 -1.73
N SER A 68 -5.58 -0.58 -2.08
CA SER A 68 -6.90 -1.18 -1.93
C SER A 68 -6.81 -2.54 -1.25
N LEU A 69 -7.86 -2.91 -0.52
CA LEU A 69 -8.02 -4.23 0.06
C LEU A 69 -9.31 -4.83 -0.51
N ARG A 70 -9.21 -5.95 -1.20
CA ARG A 70 -10.33 -6.61 -1.90
C ARG A 70 -10.60 -7.98 -1.30
N LEU A 71 -11.87 -8.24 -0.99
CA LEU A 71 -12.35 -9.57 -0.61
C LEU A 71 -12.49 -10.48 -1.83
N PRO A 72 -12.45 -11.80 -1.63
CA PRO A 72 -12.88 -12.74 -2.65
C PRO A 72 -14.30 -12.44 -3.12
N LYS A 73 -14.60 -12.75 -4.38
CA LYS A 73 -15.93 -12.55 -4.97
C LYS A 73 -17.00 -13.26 -4.14
N GLY A 74 -18.07 -12.54 -3.84
CA GLY A 74 -19.21 -13.05 -3.06
C GLY A 74 -19.06 -12.90 -1.55
N GLU A 75 -17.91 -12.47 -1.04
CA GLU A 75 -17.74 -12.16 0.37
C GLU A 75 -18.02 -10.69 0.66
N GLU A 76 -18.60 -10.43 1.81
CA GLU A 76 -18.97 -9.09 2.27
C GLU A 76 -18.57 -8.89 3.73
N LEU A 77 -18.23 -7.64 4.07
CA LEU A 77 -18.04 -7.20 5.44
C LEU A 77 -18.93 -5.98 5.70
N THR A 78 -19.29 -5.80 6.96
CA THR A 78 -19.94 -4.56 7.40
C THR A 78 -18.97 -3.39 7.33
N ASN A 79 -19.49 -2.17 7.28
CA ASN A 79 -18.65 -0.97 7.34
C ASN A 79 -17.78 -0.95 8.61
N GLU A 80 -18.32 -1.38 9.74
CA GLU A 80 -17.57 -1.44 11.01
C GLU A 80 -16.43 -2.46 10.96
N GLN A 81 -16.66 -3.62 10.37
CA GLN A 81 -15.60 -4.62 10.17
C GLN A 81 -14.52 -4.12 9.24
N TRP A 82 -14.89 -3.49 8.13
CA TRP A 82 -13.93 -2.87 7.21
C TRP A 82 -13.09 -1.80 7.89
N LYS A 83 -13.73 -0.96 8.68
CA LYS A 83 -13.05 0.11 9.42
C LYS A 83 -12.00 -0.43 10.39
N LEU A 84 -12.35 -1.46 11.18
CA LEU A 84 -11.43 -2.10 12.10
C LEU A 84 -10.24 -2.74 11.38
N ILE A 85 -10.49 -3.43 10.27
CA ILE A 85 -9.46 -4.05 9.46
C ILE A 85 -8.53 -3.00 8.85
N ALA A 86 -9.07 -1.94 8.31
CA ALA A 86 -8.28 -0.87 7.69
C ALA A 86 -7.44 -0.11 8.72
N ASP A 87 -7.99 0.17 9.91
CA ASP A 87 -7.24 0.80 10.99
C ASP A 87 -6.07 -0.07 11.46
N ASP A 88 -6.30 -1.36 11.63
CA ASP A 88 -5.26 -2.33 11.99
C ASP A 88 -4.20 -2.45 10.89
N TYR A 89 -4.63 -2.51 9.63
CA TYR A 89 -3.74 -2.51 8.47
C TYR A 89 -2.83 -1.28 8.44
N MET A 90 -3.38 -0.09 8.62
CA MET A 90 -2.62 1.17 8.58
C MET A 90 -1.62 1.26 9.73
N ASP A 91 -2.01 0.84 10.93
CA ASP A 91 -1.11 0.79 12.09
C ASP A 91 0.08 -0.15 11.81
N GLN A 92 -0.18 -1.35 11.34
CA GLN A 92 0.87 -2.33 11.02
C GLN A 92 1.75 -1.90 9.82
N MET A 93 1.22 -1.13 8.88
CA MET A 93 2.00 -0.52 7.80
C MET A 93 2.92 0.61 8.27
N GLY A 94 2.78 1.07 9.51
CA GLY A 94 3.64 2.08 10.11
C GLY A 94 3.13 3.52 10.00
N PHE A 95 1.86 3.72 9.68
CA PHE A 95 1.24 5.04 9.73
C PHE A 95 0.87 5.38 11.18
N SER A 96 1.12 6.62 11.58
CA SER A 96 0.65 7.14 12.88
C SER A 96 -0.82 7.52 12.82
N ASP A 97 -1.45 7.73 14.00
CA ASP A 97 -2.84 8.17 14.10
C ASP A 97 -3.11 9.55 13.50
N THR A 98 -2.07 10.32 13.23
CA THR A 98 -2.14 11.67 12.66
C THR A 98 -1.69 11.77 11.21
N HIS A 99 -1.34 10.68 10.58
CA HIS A 99 -1.33 10.61 9.12
C HIS A 99 -2.78 10.59 8.63
N LEU A 100 -3.21 11.64 7.94
CA LEU A 100 -4.57 11.74 7.42
C LEU A 100 -4.86 10.62 6.44
N ARG A 101 -6.03 10.02 6.57
CA ARG A 101 -6.49 8.92 5.73
C ARG A 101 -8.00 8.85 5.64
N CYS A 102 -8.48 8.34 4.52
CA CYS A 102 -9.89 7.96 4.36
C CYS A 102 -10.00 6.59 3.70
N TYR A 103 -11.09 5.90 4.03
CA TYR A 103 -11.44 4.59 3.48
C TYR A 103 -12.72 4.73 2.68
N VAL A 104 -12.69 4.30 1.43
CA VAL A 104 -13.85 4.39 0.53
C VAL A 104 -14.26 2.99 0.10
N LEU A 105 -15.51 2.63 0.39
CA LEU A 105 -16.07 1.34 0.03
C LEU A 105 -16.54 1.36 -1.42
N HIS A 106 -16.11 0.35 -2.15
CA HIS A 106 -16.60 0.00 -3.48
C HIS A 106 -17.22 -1.40 -3.43
N ASP A 107 -18.42 -1.54 -3.95
CA ASP A 107 -19.07 -2.83 -4.14
C ASP A 107 -19.32 -3.05 -5.63
N ASP A 108 -18.56 -3.94 -6.22
CA ASP A 108 -18.69 -4.33 -7.62
C ASP A 108 -18.75 -5.85 -7.79
N SER A 109 -19.02 -6.31 -9.02
CA SER A 109 -19.16 -7.74 -9.33
C SER A 109 -17.89 -8.56 -9.12
N MET A 110 -16.73 -7.90 -9.02
CA MET A 110 -15.43 -8.55 -8.84
C MET A 110 -15.05 -8.74 -7.36
N GLY A 111 -15.88 -8.28 -6.45
CA GLY A 111 -15.70 -8.39 -5.01
C GLY A 111 -15.73 -7.04 -4.30
N GLN A 112 -16.27 -7.06 -3.10
CA GLN A 112 -16.29 -5.88 -2.22
C GLN A 112 -14.85 -5.50 -1.86
N HIS A 113 -14.53 -4.22 -1.95
CA HIS A 113 -13.20 -3.72 -1.60
C HIS A 113 -13.28 -2.30 -1.07
N ILE A 114 -12.25 -1.92 -0.34
CA ILE A 114 -12.03 -0.53 0.07
C ILE A 114 -10.80 0.03 -0.63
N HIS A 115 -10.87 1.32 -0.95
CA HIS A 115 -9.70 2.12 -1.27
C HIS A 115 -9.24 2.87 -0.03
N ILE A 116 -7.94 2.85 0.21
CA ILE A 116 -7.29 3.61 1.26
C ILE A 116 -6.49 4.71 0.61
N ILE A 117 -6.81 5.96 0.92
CA ILE A 117 -6.02 7.12 0.52
C ILE A 117 -5.46 7.73 1.79
N ALA A 118 -4.14 7.89 1.84
CA ALA A 118 -3.45 8.44 2.99
C ALA A 118 -2.43 9.51 2.58
N ASN A 119 -2.14 10.42 3.50
CA ASN A 119 -1.04 11.35 3.35
C ASN A 119 0.22 10.77 4.01
N ARG A 120 1.30 10.68 3.26
CA ARG A 120 2.60 10.23 3.78
C ARG A 120 3.22 11.24 4.77
N VAL A 121 2.75 12.47 4.75
CA VAL A 121 3.16 13.53 5.67
C VAL A 121 2.23 13.54 6.87
N ASP A 122 2.79 13.33 8.06
CA ASP A 122 2.03 13.41 9.31
C ASP A 122 1.52 14.84 9.52
N ALA A 123 0.21 14.98 9.75
CA ALA A 123 -0.45 16.28 9.88
C ALA A 123 -0.01 17.08 11.13
N VAL A 124 0.57 16.41 12.11
CA VAL A 124 1.02 17.03 13.37
C VAL A 124 2.53 17.21 13.40
N SER A 125 3.27 16.13 13.16
CA SER A 125 4.74 16.12 13.28
C SER A 125 5.49 16.50 12.01
N GLY A 126 4.83 16.42 10.84
CA GLY A 126 5.47 16.55 9.53
C GLY A 126 6.37 15.38 9.16
N LYS A 127 6.41 14.33 9.95
CA LYS A 127 7.20 13.13 9.63
C LYS A 127 6.65 12.44 8.39
N VAL A 128 7.54 11.92 7.55
CA VAL A 128 7.20 11.26 6.30
C VAL A 128 7.22 9.75 6.47
N HIS A 129 6.13 9.10 6.06
CA HIS A 129 6.10 7.65 5.91
C HIS A 129 6.96 7.24 4.72
N LEU A 130 8.10 6.61 4.99
CA LEU A 130 9.04 6.20 3.94
C LEU A 130 8.59 4.95 3.19
N GLY A 131 8.05 3.98 3.91
CA GLY A 131 7.46 2.77 3.34
C GLY A 131 8.43 1.93 2.52
N ARG A 132 9.53 1.49 3.13
CA ARG A 132 10.46 0.57 2.47
C ARG A 132 9.84 -0.82 2.33
N HIS A 133 9.96 -1.41 1.14
CA HIS A 133 9.43 -2.74 0.84
C HIS A 133 7.93 -2.90 1.12
N GLU A 134 7.15 -1.86 0.87
CA GLU A 134 5.72 -1.78 1.22
C GLU A 134 4.90 -2.95 0.71
N SER A 135 5.08 -3.36 -0.54
CA SER A 135 4.28 -4.44 -1.13
C SER A 135 4.53 -5.78 -0.46
N LEU A 136 5.77 -6.07 -0.08
CA LEU A 136 6.14 -7.28 0.64
C LEU A 136 5.58 -7.27 2.07
N VAL A 137 5.75 -6.16 2.77
CA VAL A 137 5.23 -5.95 4.12
C VAL A 137 3.71 -6.02 4.12
N SER A 138 3.05 -5.38 3.15
CA SER A 138 1.61 -5.41 2.98
C SER A 138 1.07 -6.83 2.80
N GLY A 139 1.70 -7.64 1.97
CA GLY A 139 1.29 -9.03 1.74
C GLY A 139 1.31 -9.85 3.03
N ARG A 140 2.34 -9.70 3.85
CA ARG A 140 2.44 -10.37 5.15
C ARG A 140 1.36 -9.89 6.12
N ILE A 141 1.16 -8.58 6.21
CA ILE A 141 0.14 -7.97 7.09
C ILE A 141 -1.25 -8.46 6.70
N ILE A 142 -1.58 -8.49 5.41
CA ILE A 142 -2.88 -8.97 4.93
C ILE A 142 -3.13 -10.41 5.37
N GLN A 143 -2.15 -11.30 5.30
CA GLN A 143 -2.29 -12.67 5.79
C GLN A 143 -2.55 -12.72 7.30
N GLU A 144 -1.83 -11.93 8.08
CA GLU A 144 -2.04 -11.82 9.53
C GLU A 144 -3.44 -11.29 9.86
N LEU A 145 -3.94 -10.31 9.10
CA LEU A 145 -5.28 -9.74 9.25
C LEU A 145 -6.38 -10.76 8.91
N GLU A 146 -6.20 -11.54 7.87
CA GLU A 146 -7.13 -12.61 7.51
C GLU A 146 -7.31 -13.59 8.66
N ILE A 147 -6.23 -13.97 9.32
CA ILE A 147 -6.26 -14.86 10.49
C ILE A 147 -6.89 -14.15 11.69
N ALA A 148 -6.46 -12.93 12.01
CA ALA A 148 -6.90 -12.19 13.20
C ALA A 148 -8.39 -11.83 13.15
N HIS A 149 -8.94 -11.57 11.97
CA HIS A 149 -10.33 -11.20 11.76
C HIS A 149 -11.22 -12.34 11.25
N GLY A 150 -10.72 -13.56 11.20
CA GLY A 150 -11.49 -14.74 10.78
C GLY A 150 -11.92 -14.71 9.31
N LEU A 151 -11.12 -14.10 8.45
CA LEU A 151 -11.40 -14.03 7.01
C LEU A 151 -10.90 -15.27 6.27
N THR A 152 -11.44 -15.49 5.07
CA THR A 152 -10.93 -16.52 4.17
C THR A 152 -9.46 -16.23 3.83
N GLN A 153 -8.61 -17.22 4.07
CA GLN A 153 -7.18 -17.10 3.77
C GLN A 153 -6.95 -17.28 2.28
N THR A 154 -6.37 -16.27 1.64
CA THR A 154 -5.94 -16.35 0.26
C THR A 154 -4.52 -16.93 0.17
N PRO A 155 -4.21 -17.73 -0.88
CA PRO A 155 -2.86 -18.23 -1.07
C PRO A 155 -1.86 -17.07 -1.15
N ALA A 156 -0.74 -17.19 -0.41
CA ALA A 156 0.34 -16.22 -0.52
C ALA A 156 0.85 -16.19 -1.96
N VAL A 157 0.80 -15.04 -2.60
CA VAL A 157 1.61 -14.82 -3.80
C VAL A 157 3.05 -14.79 -3.32
N ARG A 158 3.77 -15.87 -3.51
CA ARG A 158 5.22 -15.89 -3.30
C ARG A 158 5.83 -14.97 -4.36
N VAL A 159 6.01 -13.72 -4.02
CA VAL A 159 6.91 -12.85 -4.76
C VAL A 159 8.30 -13.41 -4.48
N GLN A 160 8.79 -14.27 -5.37
CA GLN A 160 10.19 -14.61 -5.33
C GLN A 160 10.97 -13.32 -5.49
N PRO A 161 11.86 -12.99 -4.54
CA PRO A 161 12.74 -11.85 -4.75
C PRO A 161 13.45 -12.09 -6.08
N LYS A 162 13.35 -11.11 -7.00
CA LYS A 162 14.20 -11.13 -8.18
C LYS A 162 15.63 -11.25 -7.66
N GLN A 163 16.27 -12.36 -7.92
CA GLN A 163 17.70 -12.47 -7.69
C GLN A 163 18.38 -11.47 -8.64
N THR A 164 18.58 -10.27 -8.14
CA THR A 164 19.46 -9.32 -8.80
C THR A 164 20.86 -9.89 -8.63
N LYS A 165 21.35 -10.51 -9.68
CA LYS A 165 22.76 -10.91 -9.72
C LYS A 165 23.59 -9.67 -9.42
N ARG A 166 24.38 -9.73 -8.38
CA ARG A 166 25.33 -8.66 -8.02
C ARG A 166 26.20 -8.38 -9.25
N LYS A 167 26.21 -7.13 -9.73
CA LYS A 167 27.17 -6.74 -10.75
C LYS A 167 28.58 -6.87 -10.18
N LEU A 168 29.44 -7.61 -10.88
CA LEU A 168 30.83 -7.72 -10.52
C LEU A 168 31.49 -6.34 -10.60
N SER A 169 32.33 -6.01 -9.63
CA SER A 169 33.21 -4.86 -9.77
C SER A 169 34.21 -5.13 -10.91
N ARG A 170 34.69 -4.05 -11.54
CA ARG A 170 35.71 -4.15 -12.59
C ARG A 170 36.93 -4.96 -12.15
N ASN A 171 37.32 -4.84 -10.89
CA ASN A 171 38.44 -5.59 -10.31
C ASN A 171 38.16 -7.08 -10.19
N GLU A 172 36.96 -7.47 -9.80
CA GLU A 172 36.55 -8.88 -9.71
C GLU A 172 36.49 -9.53 -11.09
N GLU A 173 36.00 -8.83 -12.11
CA GLU A 173 36.01 -9.33 -13.49
C GLU A 173 37.42 -9.51 -14.02
N MET A 174 38.32 -8.54 -13.79
CA MET A 174 39.70 -8.63 -14.22
C MET A 174 40.45 -9.77 -13.50
N LEU A 175 40.18 -9.98 -12.23
CA LEU A 175 40.77 -11.08 -11.47
C LEU A 175 40.28 -12.46 -12.02
N SER A 176 39.01 -12.59 -12.28
CA SER A 176 38.42 -13.81 -12.89
C SER A 176 39.04 -14.12 -14.26
N GLN A 177 39.24 -13.10 -15.10
CA GLN A 177 39.88 -13.24 -16.41
C GLN A 177 41.35 -13.64 -16.32
N ARG A 178 42.08 -13.10 -15.33
CA ARG A 178 43.53 -13.37 -15.16
C ARG A 178 43.79 -14.74 -14.54
N THR A 179 42.96 -15.15 -13.62
CA THR A 179 43.19 -16.38 -12.82
C THR A 179 42.47 -17.61 -13.34
N GLY A 180 41.50 -17.43 -14.25
CA GLY A 180 40.61 -18.52 -14.71
C GLY A 180 39.72 -19.09 -13.61
N LEU A 181 39.64 -18.41 -12.44
CA LEU A 181 38.76 -18.83 -11.34
C LEU A 181 37.32 -18.40 -11.61
N PRO A 182 36.33 -19.16 -11.07
CA PRO A 182 34.93 -18.78 -11.18
C PRO A 182 34.68 -17.40 -10.62
N ARG A 183 33.73 -16.69 -11.22
CA ARG A 183 33.26 -15.41 -10.69
C ARG A 183 32.65 -15.60 -9.30
N PRO A 184 32.78 -14.66 -8.34
CA PRO A 184 32.20 -14.81 -7.01
C PRO A 184 30.72 -15.12 -6.99
N GLN A 185 29.97 -14.73 -8.02
CA GLN A 185 28.54 -15.04 -8.19
C GLN A 185 28.24 -16.49 -8.60
N GLU A 186 29.22 -17.20 -9.11
CA GLU A 186 29.10 -18.59 -9.58
C GLU A 186 29.51 -19.60 -8.51
N ILE A 187 30.04 -19.14 -7.39
CA ILE A 187 30.38 -19.97 -6.24
C ILE A 187 29.12 -20.25 -5.44
N PRO A 188 28.71 -21.52 -5.25
CA PRO A 188 27.54 -21.84 -4.43
C PRO A 188 27.74 -21.32 -3.01
N ALA A 189 26.67 -20.76 -2.43
CA ALA A 189 26.67 -20.42 -1.02
C ALA A 189 26.86 -21.72 -0.20
N THR A 190 27.89 -21.79 0.62
CA THR A 190 28.04 -22.84 1.63
C THR A 190 27.05 -22.53 2.74
N ASP A 191 26.05 -23.39 2.89
CA ASP A 191 25.16 -23.38 4.06
C ASP A 191 25.99 -23.68 5.30
N HIS A 192 25.95 -22.76 6.25
CA HIS A 192 26.47 -22.94 7.61
C HIS A 192 25.31 -23.12 8.57
#